data_abe656e88da1be1dbb3dcca6bb949867
#
_entry.id   abe656e88da1be1dbb3dcca6bb949867
#
_cell.length_a   1.000
_cell.length_b   1.000
_cell.length_c   1.000
_cell.angle_alpha   90.00
_cell.angle_beta   90.00
_cell.angle_gamma   90.00
#
_symmetry.space_group_name_H-M   'P 1'
#
loop_
_entity.id
_entity.type
_entity.pdbx_description
1 polymer ?
#
loop_
_entity_poly.entity_id
_entity_poly.type
_entity_poly.pdbx_seq_one_letter_code
_entity_poly.pdbx_strand_id
1 'polypeptide(L)'
;MPKALPQRSIAILLSLLVALVVVFGLYTWFTLTWSYSEGTRAGYLQKFSKKGWLCKTWEGEILLSSMPGAIPERFAFTVRDDSLVQKLESTMGQRVEISYEQHRGVPTSCFGETEYYVTSVNTGPRNPVAPSDAPAAVQ
;
A
#
# COMPACT_ATOMS: atom_id res chain seq x y z
N MET A 1 -39.02 15.24 32.42
CA MET A 1 -37.98 16.25 32.20
C MET A 1 -36.62 15.58 32.35
N PRO A 2 -35.78 15.59 31.35
CA PRO A 2 -34.45 14.99 31.47
C PRO A 2 -33.66 15.79 32.49
N LYS A 3 -33.15 15.13 33.55
CA LYS A 3 -32.25 15.75 34.52
C LYS A 3 -30.97 16.15 33.81
N ALA A 4 -30.69 17.44 33.77
CA ALA A 4 -29.44 17.97 33.25
C ALA A 4 -28.27 17.33 34.01
N LEU A 5 -27.32 16.75 33.29
CA LEU A 5 -26.09 16.21 33.88
C LEU A 5 -25.34 17.30 34.61
N PRO A 6 -24.84 17.04 35.83
CA PRO A 6 -24.10 18.03 36.60
C PRO A 6 -22.85 18.45 35.78
N GLN A 7 -22.55 19.73 35.79
CA GLN A 7 -21.47 20.36 35.02
C GLN A 7 -20.10 19.64 35.17
N ARG A 8 -19.85 19.09 36.35
CA ARG A 8 -18.65 18.27 36.63
C ARG A 8 -18.61 16.97 35.79
N SER A 9 -19.75 16.28 35.60
CA SER A 9 -19.83 15.07 34.81
C SER A 9 -19.61 15.36 33.32
N ILE A 10 -20.11 16.50 32.84
CA ILE A 10 -19.87 16.94 31.46
C ILE A 10 -18.38 17.22 31.24
N ALA A 11 -17.73 17.91 32.17
CA ALA A 11 -16.29 18.19 32.08
C ALA A 11 -15.44 16.90 32.07
N ILE A 12 -15.80 15.92 32.91
CA ILE A 12 -15.11 14.62 32.94
C ILE A 12 -15.30 13.87 31.61
N LEU A 13 -16.52 13.83 31.08
CA LEU A 13 -16.78 13.17 29.80
C LEU A 13 -16.02 13.82 28.65
N LEU A 14 -15.98 15.16 28.62
CA LEU A 14 -15.19 15.88 27.61
C LEU A 14 -13.69 15.60 27.74
N SER A 15 -13.16 15.57 28.96
CA SER A 15 -11.73 15.27 29.18
C SER A 15 -11.38 13.84 28.76
N LEU A 16 -12.26 12.88 29.05
CA LEU A 16 -12.08 11.50 28.60
C LEU A 16 -12.13 11.38 27.07
N LEU A 17 -13.04 12.07 26.42
CA LEU A 17 -13.14 12.10 24.96
C LEU A 17 -11.86 12.67 24.34
N VAL A 18 -11.36 13.79 24.86
CA VAL A 18 -10.12 14.42 24.40
C VAL A 18 -8.94 13.48 24.61
N ALA A 19 -8.83 12.85 25.77
CA ALA A 19 -7.78 11.87 26.06
C ALA A 19 -7.80 10.69 25.06
N LEU A 20 -8.98 10.17 24.75
CA LEU A 20 -9.16 9.08 23.79
C LEU A 20 -8.70 9.49 22.38
N VAL A 21 -9.06 10.69 21.91
CA VAL A 21 -8.64 11.23 20.63
C VAL A 21 -7.12 11.41 20.57
N VAL A 22 -6.52 11.92 21.64
CA VAL A 22 -5.06 12.09 21.72
C VAL A 22 -4.34 10.74 21.68
N VAL A 23 -4.79 9.75 22.46
CA VAL A 23 -4.22 8.40 22.47
C VAL A 23 -4.35 7.75 21.10
N PHE A 24 -5.50 7.85 20.46
CA PHE A 24 -5.72 7.32 19.12
C PHE A 24 -4.81 8.00 18.08
N GLY A 25 -4.66 9.32 18.16
CA GLY A 25 -3.76 10.07 17.28
C GLY A 25 -2.29 9.68 17.44
N LEU A 26 -1.83 9.55 18.69
CA LEU A 26 -0.46 9.10 18.99
C LEU A 26 -0.22 7.67 18.54
N TYR A 27 -1.17 6.77 18.74
CA TYR A 27 -1.10 5.39 18.28
C TYR A 27 -0.98 5.34 16.74
N THR A 28 -1.84 6.07 16.03
CA THR A 28 -1.81 6.14 14.56
C THR A 28 -0.48 6.71 14.06
N TRP A 29 -0.01 7.79 14.67
CA TRP A 29 1.28 8.38 14.31
C TRP A 29 2.44 7.40 14.52
N PHE A 30 2.43 6.67 15.64
CA PHE A 30 3.46 5.67 15.94
C PHE A 30 3.45 4.53 14.91
N THR A 31 2.28 3.97 14.59
CA THR A 31 2.16 2.86 13.63
C THR A 31 2.54 3.24 12.21
N LEU A 32 2.34 4.50 11.82
CA LEU A 32 2.72 5.00 10.50
C LEU A 32 4.19 5.44 10.41
N THR A 33 4.84 5.68 11.54
CA THR A 33 6.26 6.12 11.58
C THR A 33 7.20 4.96 11.80
N TRP A 34 6.76 3.92 12.53
CA TRP A 34 7.59 2.76 12.82
C TRP A 34 7.40 1.69 11.76
N SER A 35 8.43 1.45 10.94
CA SER A 35 8.41 0.32 10.01
C SER A 35 8.74 -0.98 10.75
N TYR A 36 7.93 -2.01 10.54
CA TYR A 36 8.16 -3.35 11.08
C TYR A 36 9.20 -4.11 10.24
N SER A 37 9.17 -3.91 8.93
CA SER A 37 10.03 -4.61 7.97
C SER A 37 10.22 -3.74 6.74
N GLU A 38 11.38 -3.82 6.14
CA GLU A 38 11.72 -3.17 4.89
C GLU A 38 12.20 -4.21 3.89
N GLY A 39 11.91 -3.99 2.62
CA GLY A 39 12.34 -4.93 1.60
C GLY A 39 12.17 -4.39 0.20
N THR A 40 12.68 -5.17 -0.74
CA THR A 40 12.57 -4.89 -2.18
C THR A 40 11.97 -6.09 -2.88
N ARG A 41 11.04 -5.85 -3.80
CA ARG A 41 10.46 -6.89 -4.63
C ARG A 41 10.42 -6.45 -6.08
N ALA A 42 10.72 -7.38 -6.97
CA ALA A 42 10.70 -7.16 -8.41
C ALA A 42 9.64 -8.05 -9.07
N GLY A 43 8.88 -7.47 -9.97
CA GLY A 43 7.82 -8.17 -10.68
C GLY A 43 7.22 -7.33 -11.79
N TYR A 44 6.19 -7.85 -12.44
CA TYR A 44 5.44 -7.13 -13.46
C TYR A 44 4.23 -6.44 -12.85
N LEU A 45 4.11 -5.14 -13.06
CA LEU A 45 2.97 -4.36 -12.57
C LEU A 45 1.71 -4.74 -13.35
N GLN A 46 0.79 -5.45 -12.70
CA GLN A 46 -0.43 -5.96 -13.32
C GLN A 46 -1.62 -5.06 -13.10
N LYS A 47 -1.69 -4.43 -11.94
CA LYS A 47 -2.82 -3.61 -11.54
C LYS A 47 -2.34 -2.43 -10.72
N PHE A 48 -2.89 -1.26 -11.02
CA PHE A 48 -2.70 -0.06 -10.25
C PHE A 48 -3.97 0.78 -10.33
N SER A 49 -4.60 1.08 -9.20
CA SER A 49 -5.88 1.75 -9.17
C SER A 49 -6.11 2.49 -7.87
N LYS A 50 -6.86 3.57 -7.95
CA LYS A 50 -7.34 4.28 -6.75
C LYS A 50 -8.61 3.63 -6.25
N LYS A 51 -8.57 3.12 -5.01
CA LYS A 51 -9.66 2.39 -4.38
C LYS A 51 -10.08 3.07 -3.08
N GLY A 52 -11.28 2.77 -2.63
CA GLY A 52 -11.83 3.20 -1.36
C GLY A 52 -13.19 3.86 -1.51
N TRP A 53 -14.01 3.70 -0.50
CA TRP A 53 -15.36 4.27 -0.47
C TRP A 53 -15.35 5.65 0.18
N LEU A 54 -14.88 5.75 1.41
CA LEU A 54 -14.78 7.01 2.17
C LEU A 54 -13.41 7.67 1.97
N CYS A 55 -12.36 6.89 2.15
CA CYS A 55 -10.97 7.30 1.92
C CYS A 55 -10.45 6.56 0.69
N LYS A 56 -9.91 7.29 -0.28
CA LYS A 56 -9.36 6.71 -1.50
C LYS A 56 -7.84 6.61 -1.39
N THR A 57 -7.33 5.39 -1.51
CA THR A 57 -5.91 5.07 -1.50
C THR A 57 -5.48 4.47 -2.83
N TRP A 58 -4.21 4.64 -3.20
CA TRP A 58 -3.63 4.03 -4.38
C TRP A 58 -3.12 2.64 -4.04
N GLU A 59 -3.66 1.64 -4.73
CA GLU A 59 -3.35 0.24 -4.52
C GLU A 59 -2.82 -0.39 -5.80
N GLY A 60 -1.69 -1.08 -5.67
CA GLY A 60 -1.05 -1.77 -6.77
C GLY A 60 -0.85 -3.25 -6.50
N GLU A 61 -0.63 -4.00 -7.58
CA GLU A 61 -0.34 -5.42 -7.53
C GLU A 61 0.72 -5.76 -8.55
N ILE A 62 1.84 -6.34 -8.10
CA ILE A 62 2.87 -6.90 -8.95
C ILE A 62 2.80 -8.41 -8.95
N LEU A 63 3.06 -8.99 -10.11
CA LEU A 63 3.24 -10.42 -10.29
C LEU A 63 4.73 -10.73 -10.16
N LEU A 64 5.09 -11.44 -9.12
CA LEU A 64 6.46 -11.87 -8.90
C LEU A 64 6.84 -12.95 -9.93
N SER A 65 7.92 -12.70 -10.64
CA SER A 65 8.47 -13.68 -11.57
C SER A 65 9.17 -14.78 -10.79
N SER A 66 8.52 -15.94 -10.68
CA SER A 66 9.11 -17.13 -10.09
C SER A 66 9.82 -17.95 -11.17
N MET A 67 10.52 -19.00 -10.75
CA MET A 67 11.15 -19.97 -11.66
C MET A 67 10.12 -20.60 -12.61
N PRO A 68 10.53 -21.05 -13.81
CA PRO A 68 9.64 -21.76 -14.71
C PRO A 68 8.94 -22.93 -14.00
N GLY A 69 7.61 -23.00 -14.09
CA GLY A 69 6.78 -24.03 -13.45
C GLY A 69 6.28 -23.70 -12.04
N ALA A 70 6.69 -22.59 -11.43
CA ALA A 70 6.14 -22.14 -10.17
C ALA A 70 4.84 -21.33 -10.38
N ILE A 71 3.94 -21.42 -9.40
CA ILE A 71 2.71 -20.60 -9.39
C ILE A 71 3.12 -19.13 -9.18
N PRO A 72 2.69 -18.21 -10.05
CA PRO A 72 3.02 -16.80 -9.90
C PRO A 72 2.46 -16.24 -8.57
N GLU A 73 3.31 -15.66 -7.76
CA GLU A 73 2.91 -14.99 -6.52
C GLU A 73 2.52 -13.55 -6.81
N ARG A 74 1.39 -13.12 -6.28
CA ARG A 74 0.93 -11.74 -6.33
C ARG A 74 1.33 -11.01 -5.06
N PHE A 75 1.87 -9.83 -5.23
CA PHE A 75 2.21 -8.95 -4.12
C PHE A 75 1.43 -7.65 -4.25
N ALA A 76 0.50 -7.44 -3.31
CA ALA A 76 -0.29 -6.22 -3.23
C ALA A 76 0.39 -5.20 -2.33
N PHE A 77 0.31 -3.92 -2.71
CA PHE A 77 0.95 -2.82 -2.01
C PHE A 77 0.13 -1.53 -2.11
N THR A 78 0.37 -0.63 -1.18
CA THR A 78 -0.22 0.71 -1.11
C THR A 78 0.81 1.77 -1.46
N VAL A 79 0.38 2.83 -2.14
CA VAL A 79 1.20 3.99 -2.47
C VAL A 79 0.59 5.25 -1.86
N ARG A 80 1.39 6.00 -1.11
CA ARG A 80 0.97 7.24 -0.46
C ARG A 80 1.57 8.50 -1.08
N ASP A 81 2.65 8.35 -1.85
CA ASP A 81 3.36 9.44 -2.50
C ASP A 81 2.85 9.64 -3.92
N ASP A 82 2.31 10.81 -4.21
CA ASP A 82 1.76 11.16 -5.53
C ASP A 82 2.84 11.15 -6.63
N SER A 83 4.10 11.37 -6.31
CA SER A 83 5.20 11.29 -7.27
C SER A 83 5.43 9.86 -7.76
N LEU A 84 5.28 8.88 -6.85
CA LEU A 84 5.36 7.46 -7.18
C LEU A 84 4.14 6.97 -7.96
N VAL A 85 2.97 7.57 -7.72
CA VAL A 85 1.75 7.26 -8.46
C VAL A 85 1.94 7.49 -9.95
N GLN A 86 2.41 8.66 -10.36
CA GLN A 86 2.64 8.98 -11.77
C GLN A 86 3.67 8.05 -12.41
N LYS A 87 4.72 7.69 -11.66
CA LYS A 87 5.75 6.78 -12.13
C LYS A 87 5.20 5.36 -12.33
N LEU A 88 4.39 4.86 -11.40
CA LEU A 88 3.75 3.56 -11.49
C LEU A 88 2.73 3.50 -12.65
N GLU A 89 1.91 4.52 -12.81
CA GLU A 89 0.97 4.61 -13.94
C GLU A 89 1.69 4.50 -15.29
N SER A 90 2.82 5.16 -15.44
CA SER A 90 3.62 5.12 -16.67
C SER A 90 4.33 3.78 -16.91
N THR A 91 4.41 2.92 -15.90
CA THR A 91 5.12 1.63 -15.96
C THR A 91 4.19 0.41 -15.93
N MET A 92 2.88 0.63 -16.20
CA MET A 92 1.90 -0.47 -16.28
C MET A 92 2.34 -1.54 -17.28
N GLY A 93 2.25 -2.81 -16.87
CA GLY A 93 2.67 -3.97 -17.68
C GLY A 93 4.18 -4.15 -17.80
N GLN A 94 4.98 -3.28 -17.21
CA GLN A 94 6.44 -3.38 -17.24
C GLN A 94 6.97 -4.07 -15.98
N ARG A 95 8.21 -4.56 -16.08
CA ARG A 95 8.94 -5.05 -14.94
C ARG A 95 9.41 -3.86 -14.09
N VAL A 96 9.01 -3.86 -12.83
CA VAL A 96 9.37 -2.85 -11.84
C VAL A 96 10.04 -3.51 -10.65
N GLU A 97 10.94 -2.78 -10.02
CA GLU A 97 11.50 -3.09 -8.72
C GLU A 97 10.98 -2.04 -7.74
N ILE A 98 10.26 -2.50 -6.73
CA ILE A 98 9.69 -1.64 -5.69
C ILE A 98 10.39 -1.89 -4.37
N SER A 99 10.77 -0.81 -3.68
CA SER A 99 11.14 -0.87 -2.26
C SER A 99 9.91 -0.52 -1.44
N TYR A 100 9.73 -1.23 -0.34
CA TYR A 100 8.57 -1.05 0.52
C TYR A 100 8.94 -1.11 1.98
N GLU A 101 8.11 -0.49 2.78
CA GLU A 101 8.07 -0.59 4.24
C GLU A 101 6.77 -1.28 4.66
N GLN A 102 6.86 -2.17 5.63
CA GLN A 102 5.69 -2.80 6.22
C GLN A 102 5.34 -2.10 7.53
N HIS A 103 4.12 -1.56 7.60
CA HIS A 103 3.56 -0.97 8.81
C HIS A 103 2.41 -1.85 9.32
N ARG A 104 2.60 -2.46 10.49
CA ARG A 104 1.61 -3.35 11.09
C ARG A 104 0.72 -2.60 12.07
N GLY A 105 -0.57 -2.98 12.10
CA GLY A 105 -1.51 -2.43 13.06
C GLY A 105 -2.00 -1.02 12.74
N VAL A 106 -1.92 -0.60 11.50
CA VAL A 106 -2.53 0.67 11.05
C VAL A 106 -4.04 0.61 11.28
N PRO A 107 -4.64 1.57 12.02
CA PRO A 107 -5.97 1.39 12.58
C PRO A 107 -7.12 1.48 11.58
N THR A 108 -6.88 2.01 10.39
CA THR A 108 -7.93 2.18 9.37
C THR A 108 -7.43 1.98 7.95
N SER A 109 -8.30 1.52 7.05
CA SER A 109 -8.02 1.43 5.61
C SER A 109 -7.88 2.80 4.89
N CYS A 110 -8.09 3.91 5.63
CA CYS A 110 -7.87 5.25 5.10
C CYS A 110 -6.39 5.56 4.80
N PHE A 111 -5.48 4.80 5.38
CA PHE A 111 -4.04 4.94 5.14
C PHE A 111 -3.52 3.95 4.10
N GLY A 112 -4.28 2.91 3.77
CA GLY A 112 -3.96 1.86 2.82
C GLY A 112 -4.76 0.59 3.09
N GLU A 113 -5.05 -0.17 2.04
CA GLU A 113 -5.69 -1.49 2.19
C GLU A 113 -4.68 -2.57 2.57
N THR A 114 -3.39 -2.34 2.29
CA THR A 114 -2.31 -3.26 2.60
C THR A 114 -1.40 -2.70 3.68
N GLU A 115 -0.65 -3.56 4.33
CA GLU A 115 0.39 -3.16 5.29
C GLU A 115 1.71 -2.74 4.61
N TYR A 116 1.82 -2.92 3.29
CA TYR A 116 3.04 -2.68 2.52
C TYR A 116 2.95 -1.34 1.78
N TYR A 117 3.78 -0.40 2.16
CA TYR A 117 3.81 0.95 1.62
C TYR A 117 5.05 1.12 0.74
N VAL A 118 4.86 1.45 -0.53
CA VAL A 118 5.97 1.65 -1.46
C VAL A 118 6.66 2.98 -1.18
N THR A 119 7.97 2.91 -1.02
CA THR A 119 8.85 4.06 -0.78
C THR A 119 9.65 4.46 -1.99
N SER A 120 9.95 3.52 -2.89
CA SER A 120 10.62 3.82 -4.16
C SER A 120 10.25 2.83 -5.26
N VAL A 121 10.35 3.29 -6.49
CA VAL A 121 10.11 2.48 -7.69
C VAL A 121 11.25 2.68 -8.67
N ASN A 122 11.87 1.59 -9.07
CA ASN A 122 12.85 1.54 -10.13
C ASN A 122 12.29 0.73 -11.29
N THR A 123 12.37 1.27 -12.49
CA THR A 123 12.12 0.52 -13.70
C THR A 123 13.39 -0.23 -14.06
N GLY A 124 13.34 -1.55 -14.02
CA GLY A 124 14.43 -2.37 -14.53
C GLY A 124 14.70 -2.06 -16.01
N PRO A 125 15.91 -2.35 -16.53
CA PRO A 125 16.15 -2.26 -17.95
C PRO A 125 15.06 -3.06 -18.67
N ARG A 126 14.43 -2.46 -19.68
CA ARG A 126 13.55 -3.19 -20.59
C ARG A 126 14.40 -4.32 -21.17
N ASN A 127 14.23 -5.54 -20.68
CA ASN A 127 14.63 -6.67 -21.48
C ASN A 127 13.70 -6.63 -22.70
N PRO A 128 14.17 -6.29 -23.90
CA PRO A 128 13.40 -6.58 -25.07
C PRO A 128 13.15 -8.08 -25.00
N VAL A 129 11.87 -8.49 -24.93
CA VAL A 129 11.48 -9.87 -25.14
C VAL A 129 12.14 -10.24 -26.45
N ALA A 130 13.19 -11.06 -26.36
CA ALA A 130 13.81 -11.59 -27.56
C ALA A 130 12.69 -12.30 -28.29
N PRO A 131 12.43 -12.02 -29.56
CA PRO A 131 11.45 -12.74 -30.35
C PRO A 131 12.06 -14.10 -30.75
N SER A 132 12.16 -14.98 -29.78
CA SER A 132 12.65 -16.34 -30.02
C SER A 132 11.61 -17.37 -29.63
N ASP A 133 10.43 -17.29 -30.20
CA ASP A 133 9.53 -18.43 -30.31
C ASP A 133 8.51 -18.15 -31.43
N ALA A 134 9.03 -17.79 -32.62
CA ALA A 134 8.28 -18.06 -33.81
C ALA A 134 8.37 -19.58 -34.02
N PRO A 135 7.25 -20.30 -34.05
CA PRO A 135 7.31 -21.74 -34.42
C PRO A 135 7.90 -21.83 -35.81
N ALA A 136 8.98 -22.61 -35.91
CA ALA A 136 9.58 -22.93 -37.18
C ALA A 136 8.49 -23.50 -38.11
N ALA A 137 8.26 -22.81 -39.22
CA ALA A 137 7.38 -23.30 -40.26
C ALA A 137 7.88 -24.67 -40.69
N VAL A 138 7.09 -25.69 -40.46
CA VAL A 138 7.29 -27.01 -40.98
C VAL A 138 7.05 -26.91 -42.47
N GLN A 139 8.11 -27.09 -43.26
CA GLN A 139 8.02 -27.39 -44.69
C GLN A 139 7.84 -28.89 -44.86
#